data_975828b79b0c5ecf719a682bb1cad4e1
#
_entry.id   975828b79b0c5ecf719a682bb1cad4e1
#
_cell.length_a   1.000
_cell.length_b   1.000
_cell.length_c   1.000
_cell.angle_alpha   90.00
_cell.angle_beta   90.00
_cell.angle_gamma   90.00
#
_symmetry.space_group_name_H-M   'P 1'
#
loop_
_entity.id
_entity.type
_entity.pdbx_description
1 polymer ?
#
loop_
_entity_poly.entity_id
_entity_poly.type
_entity_poly.pdbx_seq_one_letter_code
_entity_poly.pdbx_strand_id
1 'polypeptide(L)'
;MNTVSGFDQFLHWLANGYLNWAWWQIVMFTLLVTHITIAGVTIFLHRCQAHRALDLHPIASHFFRFWLWLTTGMVTKEWASVHRKHHAKCETIDDPNSPQVLGIQTLLTRGAELYKKEAVSYTHLTLPTKRIV
;
A
#
# COMPACT_ATOMS: atom_id res chain seq x y z
N MET A 1 39.35 -23.47 21.61
CA MET A 1 37.98 -23.28 21.09
C MET A 1 37.39 -22.11 21.83
N ASN A 2 37.34 -20.92 21.21
CA ASN A 2 36.74 -19.77 21.85
C ASN A 2 35.21 -19.96 21.79
N THR A 3 34.61 -20.23 22.94
CA THR A 3 33.16 -20.24 23.10
C THR A 3 32.71 -18.80 22.96
N VAL A 4 32.12 -18.45 21.81
CA VAL A 4 31.46 -17.15 21.62
C VAL A 4 30.43 -17.02 22.72
N SER A 5 30.48 -15.93 23.50
CA SER A 5 29.56 -15.73 24.62
C SER A 5 28.12 -15.62 24.09
N GLY A 6 27.12 -16.01 24.89
CA GLY A 6 25.72 -15.88 24.51
C GLY A 6 25.33 -14.41 24.20
N PHE A 7 26.05 -13.46 24.81
CA PHE A 7 25.88 -12.06 24.55
C PHE A 7 26.40 -11.65 23.15
N ASP A 8 27.53 -12.17 22.71
CA ASP A 8 28.07 -11.93 21.37
C ASP A 8 27.16 -12.55 20.29
N GLN A 9 26.58 -13.72 20.54
CA GLN A 9 25.59 -14.33 19.66
C GLN A 9 24.33 -13.47 19.56
N PHE A 10 23.85 -12.94 20.66
CA PHE A 10 22.70 -12.02 20.68
C PHE A 10 23.00 -10.72 19.90
N LEU A 11 24.17 -10.11 20.10
CA LEU A 11 24.59 -8.92 19.35
C LEU A 11 24.72 -9.20 17.84
N HIS A 12 25.29 -10.36 17.49
CA HIS A 12 25.39 -10.78 16.09
C HIS A 12 24.01 -10.97 15.45
N TRP A 13 23.08 -11.60 16.17
CA TRP A 13 21.69 -11.75 15.72
C TRP A 13 20.99 -10.40 15.57
N LEU A 14 21.20 -9.48 16.51
CA LEU A 14 20.59 -8.13 16.46
C LEU A 14 21.12 -7.33 15.26
N ALA A 15 22.43 -7.44 14.97
CA ALA A 15 23.08 -6.71 13.87
C ALA A 15 22.77 -7.29 12.48
N ASN A 16 22.65 -8.62 12.36
CA ASN A 16 22.53 -9.31 11.07
C ASN A 16 21.14 -9.94 10.83
N GLY A 17 20.26 -9.91 11.82
CA GLY A 17 18.96 -10.56 11.79
C GLY A 17 19.04 -12.08 11.81
N TYR A 18 17.89 -12.72 11.86
CA TYR A 18 17.79 -14.19 11.96
C TYR A 18 18.36 -14.92 10.73
N LEU A 19 18.19 -14.35 9.53
CA LEU A 19 18.57 -15.00 8.28
C LEU A 19 20.02 -14.72 7.86
N ASN A 20 20.70 -13.80 8.55
CA ASN A 20 22.10 -13.42 8.25
C ASN A 20 22.35 -13.16 6.75
N TRP A 21 21.42 -12.41 6.13
CA TRP A 21 21.46 -12.17 4.69
C TRP A 21 22.60 -11.25 4.30
N ALA A 22 23.25 -11.56 3.18
CA ALA A 22 24.18 -10.64 2.53
C ALA A 22 23.41 -9.42 2.01
N TRP A 23 24.06 -8.26 1.94
CA TRP A 23 23.45 -7.00 1.50
C TRP A 23 22.71 -7.11 0.16
N TRP A 24 23.26 -7.83 -0.81
CA TRP A 24 22.63 -8.01 -2.12
C TRP A 24 21.34 -8.85 -2.05
N GLN A 25 21.25 -9.82 -1.12
CA GLN A 25 20.03 -10.60 -0.88
C GLN A 25 18.91 -9.71 -0.33
N ILE A 26 19.26 -8.79 0.59
CA ILE A 26 18.32 -7.79 1.11
C ILE A 26 17.81 -6.88 -0.01
N VAL A 27 18.72 -6.39 -0.87
CA VAL A 27 18.36 -5.57 -2.04
C VAL A 27 17.41 -6.33 -2.97
N MET A 28 17.76 -7.55 -3.36
CA MET A 28 16.95 -8.38 -4.25
C MET A 28 15.57 -8.69 -3.65
N PHE A 29 15.52 -9.02 -2.37
CA PHE A 29 14.26 -9.25 -1.66
C PHE A 29 13.38 -7.99 -1.63
N THR A 30 13.98 -6.85 -1.32
CA THR A 30 13.27 -5.55 -1.31
C THR A 30 12.72 -5.22 -2.68
N LEU A 31 13.52 -5.39 -3.74
CA LEU A 31 13.07 -5.16 -5.12
C LEU A 31 11.91 -6.09 -5.48
N LEU A 32 11.99 -7.38 -5.13
CA LEU A 32 10.92 -8.34 -5.39
C LEU A 32 9.63 -7.96 -4.68
N VAL A 33 9.69 -7.68 -3.36
CA VAL A 33 8.54 -7.27 -2.56
C VAL A 33 7.91 -5.99 -3.11
N THR A 34 8.74 -5.00 -3.44
CA THR A 34 8.30 -3.74 -4.04
C THR A 34 7.60 -3.99 -5.38
N HIS A 35 8.17 -4.83 -6.23
CA HIS A 35 7.61 -5.13 -7.54
C HIS A 35 6.23 -5.81 -7.45
N ILE A 36 6.09 -6.80 -6.56
CA ILE A 36 4.79 -7.45 -6.30
C ILE A 36 3.78 -6.43 -5.76
N THR A 37 4.21 -5.54 -4.88
CA THR A 37 3.35 -4.49 -4.31
C THR A 37 2.89 -3.50 -5.38
N ILE A 38 3.79 -3.03 -6.25
CA ILE A 38 3.43 -2.15 -7.38
C ILE A 38 2.47 -2.86 -8.34
N ALA A 39 2.72 -4.13 -8.67
CA ALA A 39 1.81 -4.93 -9.49
C ALA A 39 0.43 -5.06 -8.83
N GLY A 40 0.37 -5.28 -7.53
CA GLY A 40 -0.88 -5.32 -6.75
C GLY A 40 -1.63 -3.99 -6.80
N VAL A 41 -0.95 -2.86 -6.63
CA VAL A 41 -1.58 -1.54 -6.74
C VAL A 41 -2.08 -1.30 -8.17
N THR A 42 -1.26 -1.55 -9.18
CA THR A 42 -1.58 -1.21 -10.56
C THR A 42 -2.67 -2.13 -11.15
N ILE A 43 -2.55 -3.43 -10.94
CA ILE A 43 -3.46 -4.42 -11.55
C ILE A 43 -4.70 -4.57 -10.69
N PHE A 44 -4.54 -4.88 -9.40
CA PHE A 44 -5.67 -5.19 -8.54
C PHE A 44 -6.41 -3.93 -8.07
N LEU A 45 -5.75 -2.99 -7.38
CA LEU A 45 -6.46 -1.80 -6.87
C LEU A 45 -6.92 -0.88 -8.00
N HIS A 46 -6.04 -0.54 -8.92
CA HIS A 46 -6.33 0.44 -9.95
C HIS A 46 -7.23 -0.14 -11.05
N ARG A 47 -6.77 -1.15 -11.79
CA ARG A 47 -7.51 -1.66 -12.95
C ARG A 47 -8.73 -2.50 -12.57
N CYS A 48 -8.60 -3.40 -11.57
CA CYS A 48 -9.69 -4.29 -11.20
C CYS A 48 -10.70 -3.59 -10.27
N GLN A 49 -10.25 -3.02 -9.14
CA GLN A 49 -11.17 -2.50 -8.12
C GLN A 49 -11.67 -1.07 -8.41
N ALA A 50 -10.81 -0.16 -8.86
CA ALA A 50 -11.22 1.22 -9.10
C ALA A 50 -11.93 1.38 -10.45
N HIS A 51 -11.30 0.95 -11.54
CA HIS A 51 -11.82 1.16 -12.90
C HIS A 51 -12.69 0.03 -13.44
N ARG A 52 -12.67 -1.15 -12.82
CA ARG A 52 -13.38 -2.36 -13.29
C ARG A 52 -13.07 -2.70 -14.77
N ALA A 53 -11.85 -2.41 -15.18
CA ALA A 53 -11.35 -2.67 -16.54
C ALA A 53 -10.79 -4.08 -16.70
N LEU A 54 -10.65 -4.83 -15.59
CA LEU A 54 -10.08 -6.16 -15.56
C LEU A 54 -10.76 -6.98 -14.48
N ASP A 55 -11.17 -8.20 -14.81
CA ASP A 55 -11.65 -9.20 -13.87
C ASP A 55 -10.52 -10.16 -13.52
N LEU A 56 -10.21 -10.26 -12.23
CA LEU A 56 -9.22 -11.17 -11.71
C LEU A 56 -9.90 -12.40 -11.08
N HIS A 57 -9.26 -13.55 -11.26
CA HIS A 57 -9.69 -14.77 -10.57
C HIS A 57 -9.75 -14.51 -9.04
N PRO A 58 -10.77 -15.03 -8.31
CA PRO A 58 -10.95 -14.78 -6.89
C PRO A 58 -9.70 -15.06 -6.04
N ILE A 59 -8.98 -16.14 -6.31
CA ILE A 59 -7.73 -16.48 -5.60
C ILE A 59 -6.69 -15.36 -5.75
N ALA A 60 -6.47 -14.85 -6.97
CA ALA A 60 -5.53 -13.76 -7.22
C ALA A 60 -5.98 -12.46 -6.54
N SER A 61 -7.29 -12.18 -6.53
CA SER A 61 -7.86 -11.02 -5.86
C SER A 61 -7.67 -11.09 -4.35
N HIS A 62 -7.87 -12.26 -3.73
CA HIS A 62 -7.62 -12.45 -2.29
C HIS A 62 -6.14 -12.36 -1.94
N PHE A 63 -5.25 -12.91 -2.79
CA PHE A 63 -3.81 -12.79 -2.61
C PHE A 63 -3.38 -11.32 -2.60
N PHE A 64 -3.74 -10.53 -3.61
CA PHE A 64 -3.35 -9.11 -3.67
C PHE A 64 -3.97 -8.29 -2.54
N ARG A 65 -5.23 -8.57 -2.15
CA ARG A 65 -5.86 -7.90 -1.01
C ARG A 65 -5.09 -8.13 0.28
N PHE A 66 -4.72 -9.38 0.57
CA PHE A 66 -3.94 -9.73 1.75
C PHE A 66 -2.53 -9.14 1.67
N TRP A 67 -1.86 -9.27 0.53
CA TRP A 67 -0.52 -8.74 0.30
C TRP A 67 -0.44 -7.22 0.54
N LEU A 68 -1.35 -6.46 -0.05
CA LEU A 68 -1.39 -5.01 0.08
C LEU A 68 -1.74 -4.57 1.51
N TRP A 69 -2.65 -5.29 2.16
CA TRP A 69 -2.92 -5.04 3.57
C TRP A 69 -1.68 -5.29 4.43
N LEU A 70 -0.97 -6.39 4.22
CA LEU A 70 0.23 -6.76 4.98
C LEU A 70 1.40 -5.79 4.74
N THR A 71 1.65 -5.38 3.49
CA THR A 71 2.83 -4.59 3.11
C THR A 71 2.63 -3.08 3.21
N THR A 72 1.41 -2.60 3.06
CA THR A 72 1.12 -1.16 2.97
C THR A 72 0.04 -0.70 3.96
N GLY A 73 -0.67 -1.60 4.62
CA GLY A 73 -1.82 -1.27 5.44
C GLY A 73 -3.05 -0.80 4.66
N MET A 74 -3.06 -0.90 3.33
CA MET A 74 -4.15 -0.41 2.49
C MET A 74 -5.40 -1.26 2.61
N VAL A 75 -6.54 -0.62 2.82
CA VAL A 75 -7.87 -1.23 2.76
C VAL A 75 -8.45 -0.99 1.38
N THR A 76 -8.74 -2.08 0.64
CA THR A 76 -9.18 -2.04 -0.76
C THR A 76 -10.34 -1.09 -1.02
N LYS A 77 -11.38 -1.10 -0.15
CA LYS A 77 -12.56 -0.26 -0.31
C LYS A 77 -12.23 1.23 -0.15
N GLU A 78 -11.45 1.57 0.85
CA GLU A 78 -11.02 2.94 1.12
C GLU A 78 -10.21 3.47 -0.04
N TRP A 79 -9.19 2.72 -0.47
CA TRP A 79 -8.34 3.13 -1.58
C TRP A 79 -9.15 3.35 -2.86
N ALA A 80 -10.02 2.41 -3.24
CA ALA A 80 -10.83 2.52 -4.45
C ALA A 80 -11.81 3.70 -4.40
N SER A 81 -12.35 4.03 -3.21
CA SER A 81 -13.27 5.17 -3.06
C SER A 81 -12.54 6.51 -3.16
N VAL A 82 -11.40 6.68 -2.50
CA VAL A 82 -10.57 7.89 -2.61
C VAL A 82 -10.08 8.09 -4.04
N HIS A 83 -9.63 7.01 -4.69
CA HIS A 83 -9.15 7.05 -6.06
C HIS A 83 -10.25 7.44 -7.07
N ARG A 84 -11.47 6.91 -6.92
CA ARG A 84 -12.62 7.30 -7.74
C ARG A 84 -13.02 8.76 -7.51
N LYS A 85 -12.94 9.26 -6.26
CA LYS A 85 -13.18 10.68 -5.97
C LYS A 85 -12.14 11.54 -6.67
N HIS A 86 -10.86 11.18 -6.61
CA HIS A 86 -9.81 11.87 -7.34
C HIS A 86 -10.14 11.97 -8.84
N HIS A 87 -10.51 10.85 -9.50
CA HIS A 87 -10.91 10.89 -10.91
C HIS A 87 -12.16 11.75 -11.19
N ALA A 88 -13.14 11.71 -10.29
CA ALA A 88 -14.38 12.48 -10.46
C ALA A 88 -14.20 13.97 -10.22
N LYS A 89 -13.20 14.38 -9.42
CA LYS A 89 -12.94 15.76 -8.98
C LYS A 89 -11.56 16.27 -9.37
N CYS A 90 -10.91 15.60 -10.33
CA CYS A 90 -9.55 15.89 -10.75
C CYS A 90 -9.30 17.38 -10.91
N GLU A 91 -8.22 17.89 -10.30
CA GLU A 91 -7.78 19.29 -10.32
C GLU A 91 -8.79 20.32 -9.75
N THR A 92 -9.84 19.88 -9.08
CA THR A 92 -10.75 20.78 -8.34
C THR A 92 -10.34 20.89 -6.87
N ILE A 93 -10.95 21.83 -6.14
CA ILE A 93 -10.72 22.03 -4.70
C ILE A 93 -11.12 20.80 -3.86
N ASP A 94 -11.99 19.95 -4.39
CA ASP A 94 -12.46 18.72 -3.75
C ASP A 94 -11.58 17.50 -4.08
N ASP A 95 -10.55 17.67 -4.91
CA ASP A 95 -9.62 16.58 -5.26
C ASP A 95 -8.67 16.29 -4.11
N PRO A 96 -8.74 15.09 -3.50
CA PRO A 96 -7.90 14.75 -2.35
C PRO A 96 -6.41 14.61 -2.70
N ASN A 97 -6.06 14.52 -3.99
CA ASN A 97 -4.70 14.25 -4.46
C ASN A 97 -4.19 15.30 -5.48
N SER A 98 -4.83 16.47 -5.60
CA SER A 98 -4.38 17.47 -6.55
C SER A 98 -3.10 18.16 -6.12
N PRO A 99 -1.99 18.06 -6.88
CA PRO A 99 -0.78 18.81 -6.63
C PRO A 99 -0.96 20.32 -6.88
N GLN A 100 -1.90 20.68 -7.75
CA GLN A 100 -2.21 22.08 -8.08
C GLN A 100 -2.91 22.80 -6.92
N VAL A 101 -3.83 22.10 -6.25
CA VAL A 101 -4.61 22.68 -5.14
C VAL A 101 -3.85 22.57 -3.82
N LEU A 102 -3.25 21.40 -3.52
CA LEU A 102 -2.62 21.11 -2.23
C LEU A 102 -1.12 21.46 -2.21
N GLY A 103 -0.50 21.58 -3.36
CA GLY A 103 0.95 21.74 -3.52
C GLY A 103 1.69 20.41 -3.45
N ILE A 104 2.65 20.22 -4.35
CA ILE A 104 3.43 18.97 -4.46
C ILE A 104 4.19 18.65 -3.17
N GLN A 105 4.73 19.65 -2.48
CA GLN A 105 5.44 19.45 -1.23
C GLN A 105 4.52 18.90 -0.13
N THR A 106 3.29 19.41 -0.03
CA THR A 106 2.29 18.92 0.92
C THR A 106 1.92 17.47 0.64
N LEU A 107 1.72 17.11 -0.63
CA LEU A 107 1.42 15.72 -1.03
C LEU A 107 2.58 14.77 -0.71
N LEU A 108 3.82 15.16 -0.96
CA LEU A 108 4.98 14.33 -0.67
C LEU A 108 5.22 14.14 0.83
N THR A 109 4.97 15.15 1.65
CA THR A 109 5.26 15.10 3.10
C THR A 109 4.07 14.64 3.95
N ARG A 110 2.84 14.95 3.53
CA ARG A 110 1.60 14.69 4.29
C ARG A 110 0.57 13.83 3.55
N GLY A 111 0.93 13.24 2.41
CA GLY A 111 0.01 12.47 1.57
C GLY A 111 -0.70 11.34 2.32
N ALA A 112 -0.01 10.63 3.21
CA ALA A 112 -0.60 9.56 4.01
C ALA A 112 -1.66 10.09 5.01
N GLU A 113 -1.44 11.28 5.59
CA GLU A 113 -2.40 11.93 6.50
C GLU A 113 -3.64 12.40 5.74
N LEU A 114 -3.43 13.05 4.60
CA LEU A 114 -4.50 13.50 3.71
C LEU A 114 -5.35 12.32 3.23
N TYR A 115 -4.70 11.23 2.82
CA TYR A 115 -5.39 10.00 2.44
C TYR A 115 -6.25 9.44 3.57
N LYS A 116 -5.71 9.32 4.79
CA LYS A 116 -6.47 8.81 5.95
C LYS A 116 -7.67 9.69 6.27
N LYS A 117 -7.50 11.01 6.25
CA LYS A 117 -8.59 11.97 6.47
C LYS A 117 -9.70 11.80 5.45
N GLU A 118 -9.34 11.67 4.18
CA GLU A 118 -10.31 11.49 3.10
C GLU A 118 -11.00 10.12 3.19
N ALA A 119 -10.25 9.04 3.45
CA ALA A 119 -10.80 7.69 3.56
C ALA A 119 -11.86 7.61 4.68
N VAL A 120 -11.59 8.20 5.85
CA VAL A 120 -12.56 8.26 6.97
C VAL A 120 -13.79 9.06 6.57
N SER A 121 -13.64 10.25 6.00
CA SER A 121 -14.73 11.10 5.58
C SER A 121 -15.63 10.42 4.54
N TYR A 122 -15.03 9.79 3.55
CA TYR A 122 -15.77 9.19 2.43
C TYR A 122 -16.46 7.87 2.81
N THR A 123 -15.88 7.06 3.68
CA THR A 123 -16.52 5.82 4.14
C THR A 123 -17.75 6.07 5.01
N HIS A 124 -17.80 7.18 5.73
CA HIS A 124 -18.98 7.57 6.50
C HIS A 124 -20.09 8.19 5.67
N LEU A 125 -19.76 8.84 4.54
CA LEU A 125 -20.72 9.55 3.70
C LEU A 125 -21.30 8.71 2.55
N THR A 126 -20.62 7.66 2.13
CA THR A 126 -21.00 6.85 0.97
C THR A 126 -21.04 5.37 1.31
N LEU A 127 -21.98 4.98 2.17
CA LEU A 127 -22.51 3.63 2.18
C LEU A 127 -23.80 3.59 1.34
N PRO A 128 -23.73 3.49 -0.01
CA PRO A 128 -24.85 2.92 -0.71
C PRO A 128 -24.73 1.41 -0.50
N THR A 129 -25.72 0.85 0.14
CA THR A 129 -26.04 -0.57 0.26
C THR A 129 -26.19 -1.26 -1.10
N LYS A 130 -25.26 -1.15 -2.01
CA LYS A 130 -25.22 -1.97 -3.22
C LYS A 130 -23.99 -2.86 -3.20
N ARG A 131 -24.30 -4.15 -2.96
CA ARG A 131 -23.42 -5.31 -3.02
C ARG A 131 -22.29 -5.13 -4.01
N ILE A 132 -21.09 -5.18 -3.48
CA ILE A 132 -19.92 -5.56 -4.26
C ILE A 132 -19.90 -7.09 -4.17
N VAL A 133 -20.41 -7.73 -5.20
CA VAL A 133 -20.26 -9.17 -5.43
C VAL A 133 -18.81 -9.40 -5.82
#